data_979455bac93d36f94eeed107b0c99771
#
_entry.id   979455bac93d36f94eeed107b0c99771
#
_cell.length_a   1.000
_cell.length_b   1.000
_cell.length_c   1.000
_cell.angle_alpha   90.00
_cell.angle_beta   90.00
_cell.angle_gamma   90.00
#
_symmetry.space_group_name_H-M   'P 1'
#
loop_
_entity.id
_entity.type
_entity.pdbx_description
1 polymer ?
#
loop_
_entity_poly.entity_id
_entity_poly.type
_entity_poly.pdbx_seq_one_letter_code
_entity_poly.pdbx_strand_id
1 'polypeptide(L)'
;MSKSNGQKREPLFHIVKRSTVPSWAAWLIRIGAVVLALLVCAVVTVVITGQNPAEVYSAIIFGAVGSPRRIWSLLQNLAMLLCVSLAVTPAFKMKFWNIGAEGQALMGGFATASCMILFGDKLPSYLLFPVMIITSIVAGAIWAFIPAFFKAKWNTNETLFTLMMNYIATQIVAYFCYKWSNPKGSGHIGVINSVSHNGWLPSLGGQDYLLNILIVAALTVFMYIYLKYSKHGYELSVVGESENTARYIGINVKKVIMRTMLLSGALCGVTGLLFVSGTDHTIATNTVGGRGFTAIMVSWLAKFNPAYMILTSLLIVFFQKGAIQISTSLGLNDSFADIITGIIIFFIIGSEFFINYSVKFRSKEAKA
;
A
#
# COMPACT_ATOMS: atom_id res chain seq x y z
N MET A 1 -23.46 34.20 46.51
CA MET A 1 -23.70 33.65 45.16
C MET A 1 -22.98 32.33 45.07
N SER A 2 -23.71 31.22 45.29
CA SER A 2 -23.20 29.86 45.26
C SER A 2 -23.03 29.41 43.80
N LYS A 3 -21.79 29.14 43.38
CA LYS A 3 -21.51 28.51 42.08
C LYS A 3 -21.94 27.02 42.16
N SER A 4 -23.05 26.71 41.53
CA SER A 4 -23.50 25.35 41.28
C SER A 4 -22.40 24.58 40.54
N ASN A 5 -21.76 23.66 41.23
CA ASN A 5 -20.88 22.66 40.67
C ASN A 5 -21.74 21.70 39.81
N GLY A 6 -21.89 22.01 38.52
CA GLY A 6 -22.44 21.07 37.57
C GLY A 6 -21.58 19.81 37.49
N GLN A 7 -21.97 18.77 38.20
CA GLN A 7 -21.38 17.45 38.01
C GLN A 7 -21.50 17.06 36.54
N LYS A 8 -20.36 17.14 35.82
CA LYS A 8 -20.26 16.58 34.45
C LYS A 8 -20.63 15.09 34.56
N ARG A 9 -21.79 14.72 34.01
CA ARG A 9 -22.19 13.31 33.91
C ARG A 9 -21.08 12.55 33.24
N GLU A 10 -20.51 11.56 33.91
CA GLU A 10 -19.53 10.67 33.33
C GLU A 10 -20.12 10.00 32.08
N PRO A 11 -19.34 9.88 30.99
CA PRO A 11 -19.81 9.27 29.76
C PRO A 11 -20.23 7.81 30.01
N LEU A 12 -21.20 7.33 29.22
CA LEU A 12 -21.78 5.98 29.33
C LEU A 12 -20.74 4.87 29.12
N PHE A 13 -19.66 5.18 28.37
CA PHE A 13 -18.55 4.25 28.12
C PHE A 13 -17.22 5.01 28.11
N HIS A 14 -16.17 4.30 28.56
CA HIS A 14 -14.80 4.79 28.53
C HIS A 14 -13.95 3.90 27.66
N ILE A 15 -13.16 4.50 26.75
CA ILE A 15 -12.17 3.78 25.94
C ILE A 15 -10.86 3.80 26.72
N VAL A 16 -10.41 2.62 27.13
CA VAL A 16 -9.18 2.46 27.91
C VAL A 16 -8.17 1.68 27.09
N LYS A 17 -6.94 2.20 26.97
CA LYS A 17 -5.85 1.51 26.30
C LYS A 17 -5.51 0.22 27.08
N ARG A 18 -5.47 -0.94 26.39
CA ARG A 18 -5.05 -2.19 26.99
C ARG A 18 -3.53 -2.19 27.18
N SER A 19 -3.06 -2.67 28.33
CA SER A 19 -1.62 -2.77 28.60
C SER A 19 -0.95 -3.85 27.74
N THR A 20 -1.55 -5.03 27.69
CA THR A 20 -1.07 -6.17 26.87
C THR A 20 -2.25 -7.09 26.57
N VAL A 21 -2.29 -7.58 25.33
CA VAL A 21 -3.22 -8.65 24.92
C VAL A 21 -2.36 -9.85 24.55
N PRO A 22 -2.61 -11.05 25.10
CA PRO A 22 -1.87 -12.24 24.71
C PRO A 22 -2.06 -12.52 23.21
N SER A 23 -1.02 -13.01 22.55
CA SER A 23 -1.00 -13.19 21.10
C SER A 23 -2.17 -14.02 20.57
N TRP A 24 -2.58 -15.07 21.32
CA TRP A 24 -3.71 -15.91 20.92
C TRP A 24 -5.05 -15.15 20.92
N ALA A 25 -5.28 -14.27 21.90
CA ALA A 25 -6.50 -13.45 21.97
C ALA A 25 -6.53 -12.38 20.84
N ALA A 26 -5.38 -11.80 20.49
CA ALA A 26 -5.28 -10.91 19.34
C ALA A 26 -5.63 -11.64 18.04
N TRP A 27 -5.19 -12.88 17.86
CA TRP A 27 -5.56 -13.70 16.71
C TRP A 27 -7.04 -14.05 16.69
N LEU A 28 -7.64 -14.39 17.84
CA LEU A 28 -9.08 -14.64 17.92
C LEU A 28 -9.92 -13.41 17.53
N ILE A 29 -9.50 -12.21 17.97
CA ILE A 29 -10.19 -10.96 17.60
C ILE A 29 -10.10 -10.74 16.08
N ARG A 30 -8.94 -10.98 15.45
CA ARG A 30 -8.77 -10.86 14.00
C ARG A 30 -9.61 -11.87 13.21
N ILE A 31 -9.58 -13.14 13.63
CA ILE A 31 -10.40 -14.18 13.00
C ILE A 31 -11.88 -13.86 13.16
N GLY A 32 -12.31 -13.46 14.35
CA GLY A 32 -13.69 -13.04 14.61
C GLY A 32 -14.13 -11.85 13.74
N ALA A 33 -13.24 -10.88 13.53
CA ALA A 33 -13.51 -9.75 12.66
C ALA A 33 -13.64 -10.16 11.19
N VAL A 34 -12.80 -11.09 10.70
CA VAL A 34 -12.90 -11.63 9.34
C VAL A 34 -14.21 -12.41 9.17
N VAL A 35 -14.57 -13.26 10.14
CA VAL A 35 -15.85 -13.99 10.12
C VAL A 35 -17.04 -13.03 10.10
N LEU A 36 -17.00 -11.98 10.94
CA LEU A 36 -18.06 -10.98 10.96
C LEU A 36 -18.13 -10.20 9.65
N ALA A 37 -16.97 -9.84 9.08
CA ALA A 37 -16.91 -9.22 7.76
C ALA A 37 -17.58 -10.09 6.69
N LEU A 38 -17.26 -11.39 6.67
CA LEU A 38 -17.87 -12.31 5.72
C LEU A 38 -19.39 -12.42 5.93
N LEU A 39 -19.88 -12.50 7.17
CA LEU A 39 -21.31 -12.49 7.46
C LEU A 39 -22.01 -11.22 6.94
N VAL A 40 -21.40 -10.05 7.17
CA VAL A 40 -21.94 -8.78 6.63
C VAL A 40 -21.90 -8.78 5.10
N CYS A 41 -20.82 -9.25 4.48
CA CYS A 41 -20.74 -9.41 3.03
C CYS A 41 -21.82 -10.35 2.50
N ALA A 42 -22.14 -11.45 3.22
CA ALA A 42 -23.22 -12.34 2.87
C ALA A 42 -24.58 -11.62 2.84
N VAL A 43 -24.88 -10.89 3.92
CA VAL A 43 -26.13 -10.11 4.02
C VAL A 43 -26.21 -9.08 2.90
N VAL A 44 -25.15 -8.31 2.66
CA VAL A 44 -25.08 -7.30 1.60
C VAL A 44 -25.28 -7.94 0.23
N THR A 45 -24.67 -9.09 -0.02
CA THR A 45 -24.81 -9.81 -1.28
C THR A 45 -26.25 -10.28 -1.48
N VAL A 46 -26.88 -10.92 -0.48
CA VAL A 46 -28.27 -11.38 -0.57
C VAL A 46 -29.22 -10.21 -0.82
N VAL A 47 -29.04 -9.10 -0.09
CA VAL A 47 -29.90 -7.92 -0.22
C VAL A 47 -29.78 -7.24 -1.59
N ILE A 48 -28.56 -7.15 -2.13
CA ILE A 48 -28.32 -6.44 -3.39
C ILE A 48 -28.55 -7.34 -4.60
N THR A 49 -28.17 -8.62 -4.53
CA THR A 49 -28.14 -9.51 -5.70
C THR A 49 -29.15 -10.65 -5.65
N GLY A 50 -29.73 -10.95 -4.49
CA GLY A 50 -30.57 -12.13 -4.27
C GLY A 50 -29.86 -13.48 -4.37
N GLN A 51 -28.52 -13.49 -4.49
CA GLN A 51 -27.71 -14.68 -4.70
C GLN A 51 -27.41 -15.42 -3.39
N ASN A 52 -27.16 -16.73 -3.51
CA ASN A 52 -26.82 -17.57 -2.37
C ASN A 52 -25.41 -17.21 -1.81
N PRO A 53 -25.28 -16.91 -0.51
CA PRO A 53 -23.97 -16.59 0.10
C PRO A 53 -22.90 -17.68 -0.11
N ALA A 54 -23.30 -18.96 -0.17
CA ALA A 54 -22.36 -20.06 -0.39
C ALA A 54 -21.69 -19.99 -1.77
N GLU A 55 -22.42 -19.56 -2.80
CA GLU A 55 -21.89 -19.34 -4.15
C GLU A 55 -20.92 -18.18 -4.17
N VAL A 56 -21.20 -17.13 -3.41
CA VAL A 56 -20.31 -15.97 -3.26
C VAL A 56 -19.01 -16.37 -2.59
N TYR A 57 -19.04 -17.15 -1.52
CA TYR A 57 -17.80 -17.60 -0.87
C TYR A 57 -17.01 -18.55 -1.73
N SER A 58 -17.67 -19.47 -2.44
CA SER A 58 -16.99 -20.32 -3.43
C SER A 58 -16.33 -19.50 -4.52
N ALA A 59 -16.99 -18.43 -4.99
CA ALA A 59 -16.42 -17.50 -5.99
C ALA A 59 -15.20 -16.75 -5.45
N ILE A 60 -15.20 -16.33 -4.16
CA ILE A 60 -14.02 -15.70 -3.54
C ILE A 60 -12.82 -16.66 -3.57
N ILE A 61 -13.00 -17.88 -3.09
CA ILE A 61 -11.91 -18.87 -3.03
C ILE A 61 -11.45 -19.24 -4.44
N PHE A 62 -12.40 -19.54 -5.33
CA PHE A 62 -12.10 -19.91 -6.70
C PHE A 62 -11.44 -18.75 -7.48
N GLY A 63 -11.84 -17.51 -7.23
CA GLY A 63 -11.25 -16.31 -7.81
C GLY A 63 -9.79 -16.11 -7.45
N ALA A 64 -9.44 -16.44 -6.21
CA ALA A 64 -8.08 -16.28 -5.72
C ALA A 64 -7.17 -17.46 -6.10
N VAL A 65 -7.63 -18.71 -5.94
CA VAL A 65 -6.77 -19.91 -6.04
C VAL A 65 -7.32 -21.02 -6.96
N GLY A 66 -8.39 -20.79 -7.69
CA GLY A 66 -9.10 -21.81 -8.49
C GLY A 66 -8.34 -22.35 -9.71
N SER A 67 -7.18 -21.80 -10.07
CA SER A 67 -6.33 -22.33 -11.14
C SER A 67 -4.87 -21.90 -10.97
N PRO A 68 -3.88 -22.62 -11.55
CA PRO A 68 -2.47 -22.20 -11.49
C PRO A 68 -2.23 -20.77 -11.99
N ARG A 69 -2.91 -20.36 -13.05
CA ARG A 69 -2.81 -18.98 -13.57
C ARG A 69 -3.31 -17.94 -12.56
N ARG A 70 -4.38 -18.23 -11.81
CA ARG A 70 -4.92 -17.35 -10.76
C ARG A 70 -3.97 -17.26 -9.58
N ILE A 71 -3.33 -18.37 -9.20
CA ILE A 71 -2.32 -18.38 -8.14
C ILE A 71 -1.13 -17.48 -8.53
N TRP A 72 -0.63 -17.58 -9.76
CA TRP A 72 0.43 -16.68 -10.24
C TRP A 72 0.00 -15.21 -10.24
N SER A 73 -1.23 -14.93 -10.67
CA SER A 73 -1.79 -13.58 -10.61
C SER A 73 -1.95 -13.09 -9.17
N LEU A 74 -2.35 -13.96 -8.23
CA LEU A 74 -2.41 -13.64 -6.81
C LEU A 74 -1.02 -13.28 -6.27
N LEU A 75 -0.01 -14.10 -6.53
CA LEU A 75 1.36 -13.89 -6.09
C LEU A 75 1.96 -12.60 -6.67
N GLN A 76 1.68 -12.31 -7.95
CA GLN A 76 2.09 -11.08 -8.60
C GLN A 76 1.49 -9.85 -7.91
N ASN A 77 0.16 -9.84 -7.68
CA ASN A 77 -0.51 -8.72 -7.03
C ASN A 77 -0.09 -8.57 -5.56
N LEU A 78 0.17 -9.69 -4.87
CA LEU A 78 0.78 -9.71 -3.54
C LEU A 78 2.16 -9.04 -3.57
N ALA A 79 3.03 -9.42 -4.50
CA ALA A 79 4.35 -8.84 -4.64
C ALA A 79 4.27 -7.32 -4.87
N MET A 80 3.40 -6.86 -5.75
CA MET A 80 3.24 -5.43 -6.04
C MET A 80 2.73 -4.65 -4.82
N LEU A 81 1.68 -5.13 -4.14
CA LEU A 81 1.18 -4.49 -2.92
C LEU A 81 2.22 -4.50 -1.80
N LEU A 82 2.92 -5.61 -1.62
CA LEU A 82 4.00 -5.74 -0.64
C LEU A 82 5.13 -4.77 -0.92
N CYS A 83 5.54 -4.59 -2.18
CA CYS A 83 6.61 -3.67 -2.56
C CYS A 83 6.28 -2.22 -2.18
N VAL A 84 5.07 -1.73 -2.51
CA VAL A 84 4.60 -0.40 -2.08
C VAL A 84 4.54 -0.32 -0.56
N SER A 85 4.08 -1.37 0.11
CA SER A 85 3.96 -1.40 1.57
C SER A 85 5.32 -1.33 2.26
N LEU A 86 6.33 -2.02 1.73
CA LEU A 86 7.71 -1.91 2.19
C LEU A 86 8.26 -0.50 1.98
N ALA A 87 7.92 0.13 0.85
CA ALA A 87 8.37 1.47 0.52
C ALA A 87 7.84 2.54 1.50
N VAL A 88 6.58 2.45 1.92
CA VAL A 88 5.98 3.43 2.84
C VAL A 88 6.37 3.20 4.31
N THR A 89 6.74 1.98 4.66
CA THR A 89 7.01 1.58 6.06
C THR A 89 8.03 2.45 6.79
N PRO A 90 9.19 2.83 6.22
CA PRO A 90 10.15 3.69 6.90
C PRO A 90 9.57 5.05 7.29
N ALA A 91 8.80 5.67 6.40
CA ALA A 91 8.17 6.95 6.64
C ALA A 91 7.14 6.86 7.79
N PHE A 92 6.25 5.87 7.75
CA PHE A 92 5.24 5.69 8.79
C PHE A 92 5.83 5.28 10.14
N LYS A 93 6.89 4.47 10.15
CA LYS A 93 7.60 4.12 11.39
C LYS A 93 8.21 5.34 12.06
N MET A 94 8.64 6.33 11.27
CA MET A 94 9.11 7.65 11.74
C MET A 94 7.97 8.61 12.11
N LYS A 95 6.70 8.20 11.95
CA LYS A 95 5.50 9.04 12.06
C LYS A 95 5.43 10.20 11.04
N PHE A 96 6.10 10.08 9.93
CA PHE A 96 5.91 10.94 8.78
C PHE A 96 4.76 10.37 7.92
N TRP A 97 3.67 11.13 7.80
CA TRP A 97 2.46 10.70 7.09
C TRP A 97 2.64 10.83 5.56
N ASN A 98 3.41 9.90 4.98
CA ASN A 98 3.62 9.84 3.53
C ASN A 98 2.43 9.19 2.82
N ILE A 99 1.42 9.98 2.45
CA ILE A 99 0.30 9.52 1.60
C ILE A 99 0.69 9.54 0.11
N GLY A 100 1.89 10.05 -0.21
CA GLY A 100 2.39 10.27 -1.57
C GLY A 100 2.92 9.05 -2.33
N ALA A 101 2.84 7.85 -1.74
CA ALA A 101 3.41 6.65 -2.36
C ALA A 101 2.82 6.32 -3.74
N GLU A 102 1.53 6.61 -3.95
CA GLU A 102 0.86 6.46 -5.25
C GLU A 102 1.57 7.27 -6.33
N GLY A 103 1.76 8.58 -6.10
CA GLY A 103 2.44 9.46 -7.03
C GLY A 103 3.93 9.18 -7.17
N GLN A 104 4.60 8.75 -6.09
CA GLN A 104 6.01 8.36 -6.13
C GLN A 104 6.24 7.13 -7.03
N ALA A 105 5.38 6.12 -6.91
CA ALA A 105 5.42 4.93 -7.76
C ALA A 105 5.01 5.27 -9.20
N LEU A 106 4.00 6.12 -9.38
CA LEU A 106 3.57 6.57 -10.70
C LEU A 106 4.67 7.33 -11.43
N MET A 107 5.42 8.20 -10.75
CA MET A 107 6.56 8.91 -11.34
C MET A 107 7.74 7.98 -11.66
N GLY A 108 7.98 6.97 -10.85
CA GLY A 108 8.96 5.91 -11.17
C GLY A 108 8.56 5.11 -12.41
N GLY A 109 7.27 4.73 -12.51
CA GLY A 109 6.70 4.10 -13.70
C GLY A 109 6.76 5.00 -14.94
N PHE A 110 6.48 6.30 -14.78
CA PHE A 110 6.61 7.27 -15.85
C PHE A 110 8.04 7.39 -16.39
N ALA A 111 9.04 7.43 -15.51
CA ALA A 111 10.44 7.43 -15.92
C ALA A 111 10.80 6.15 -16.68
N THR A 112 10.32 5.00 -16.22
CA THR A 112 10.50 3.71 -16.88
C THR A 112 9.87 3.70 -18.27
N ALA A 113 8.60 4.07 -18.39
CA ALA A 113 7.88 4.15 -19.67
C ALA A 113 8.57 5.11 -20.65
N SER A 114 9.03 6.26 -20.14
CA SER A 114 9.79 7.23 -20.94
C SER A 114 11.07 6.63 -21.51
N CYS A 115 11.82 5.87 -20.69
CA CYS A 115 13.02 5.17 -21.17
C CYS A 115 12.68 4.12 -22.23
N MET A 116 11.63 3.35 -22.04
CA MET A 116 11.19 2.32 -23.00
C MET A 116 10.78 2.95 -24.34
N ILE A 117 10.05 4.07 -24.33
CA ILE A 117 9.57 4.76 -25.54
C ILE A 117 10.71 5.49 -26.26
N LEU A 118 11.61 6.18 -25.52
CA LEU A 118 12.63 7.03 -26.13
C LEU A 118 13.88 6.27 -26.54
N PHE A 119 14.21 5.20 -25.84
CA PHE A 119 15.47 4.45 -25.99
C PHE A 119 15.26 2.96 -26.34
N GLY A 120 14.04 2.45 -26.35
CA GLY A 120 13.75 1.03 -26.60
C GLY A 120 14.32 0.51 -27.93
N ASP A 121 14.23 1.33 -28.99
CA ASP A 121 14.77 0.98 -30.32
C ASP A 121 16.24 1.42 -30.51
N LYS A 122 16.80 2.21 -29.59
CA LYS A 122 18.15 2.81 -29.72
C LYS A 122 19.20 2.12 -28.89
N LEU A 123 18.79 1.57 -27.75
CA LEU A 123 19.70 0.92 -26.79
C LEU A 123 19.46 -0.60 -26.76
N PRO A 124 20.54 -1.39 -26.73
CA PRO A 124 20.39 -2.81 -26.45
C PRO A 124 19.87 -3.05 -25.03
N SER A 125 19.12 -4.13 -24.82
CA SER A 125 18.43 -4.42 -23.55
C SER A 125 19.36 -4.39 -22.35
N TYR A 126 20.62 -4.84 -22.46
CA TYR A 126 21.58 -4.84 -21.35
C TYR A 126 21.99 -3.43 -20.87
N LEU A 127 21.87 -2.40 -21.70
CA LEU A 127 22.07 -0.99 -21.32
C LEU A 127 20.73 -0.32 -20.92
N LEU A 128 19.63 -0.71 -21.55
CA LEU A 128 18.32 -0.14 -21.26
C LEU A 128 17.86 -0.43 -19.83
N PHE A 129 18.03 -1.68 -19.32
CA PHE A 129 17.62 -2.03 -17.96
C PHE A 129 18.31 -1.20 -16.87
N PRO A 130 19.65 -1.08 -16.82
CA PRO A 130 20.30 -0.18 -15.85
C PRO A 130 19.80 1.26 -15.92
N VAL A 131 19.58 1.79 -17.11
CA VAL A 131 19.03 3.14 -17.29
C VAL A 131 17.63 3.25 -16.70
N MET A 132 16.74 2.29 -16.99
CA MET A 132 15.39 2.24 -16.46
C MET A 132 15.38 2.14 -14.92
N ILE A 133 16.24 1.29 -14.34
CA ILE A 133 16.37 1.13 -12.88
C ILE A 133 16.82 2.44 -12.24
N ILE A 134 17.88 3.06 -12.76
CA ILE A 134 18.40 4.30 -12.20
C ILE A 134 17.38 5.42 -12.32
N THR A 135 16.78 5.61 -13.48
CA THR A 135 15.83 6.70 -13.72
C THR A 135 14.56 6.54 -12.91
N SER A 136 14.04 5.32 -12.74
CA SER A 136 12.86 5.06 -11.90
C SER A 136 13.13 5.33 -10.42
N ILE A 137 14.28 4.87 -9.90
CA ILE A 137 14.72 5.13 -8.51
C ILE A 137 14.86 6.64 -8.28
N VAL A 138 15.56 7.33 -9.20
CA VAL A 138 15.81 8.78 -9.08
C VAL A 138 14.49 9.56 -9.17
N ALA A 139 13.61 9.23 -10.09
CA ALA A 139 12.32 9.90 -10.24
C ALA A 139 11.45 9.75 -8.99
N GLY A 140 11.30 8.54 -8.47
CA GLY A 140 10.57 8.28 -7.23
C GLY A 140 11.21 8.98 -6.02
N ALA A 141 12.54 8.93 -5.90
CA ALA A 141 13.29 9.58 -4.82
C ALA A 141 13.14 11.11 -4.85
N ILE A 142 13.28 11.75 -6.02
CA ILE A 142 13.09 13.20 -6.18
C ILE A 142 11.66 13.57 -5.80
N TRP A 143 10.67 12.80 -6.26
CA TRP A 143 9.26 13.06 -5.96
C TRP A 143 8.96 13.01 -4.47
N ALA A 144 9.57 12.08 -3.75
CA ALA A 144 9.46 11.96 -2.29
C ALA A 144 10.29 13.00 -1.53
N PHE A 145 11.41 13.43 -2.11
CA PHE A 145 12.29 14.41 -1.46
C PHE A 145 11.66 15.79 -1.35
N ILE A 146 10.85 16.21 -2.33
CA ILE A 146 10.20 17.52 -2.33
C ILE A 146 9.41 17.76 -1.03
N PRO A 147 8.38 16.95 -0.67
CA PRO A 147 7.63 17.16 0.58
C PRO A 147 8.51 16.99 1.83
N ALA A 148 9.51 16.11 1.78
CA ALA A 148 10.44 15.90 2.90
C ALA A 148 11.30 17.14 3.19
N PHE A 149 11.78 17.80 2.15
CA PHE A 149 12.55 19.03 2.26
C PHE A 149 11.73 20.17 2.89
N PHE A 150 10.50 20.35 2.41
CA PHE A 150 9.59 21.35 2.96
C PHE A 150 9.23 21.06 4.42
N LYS A 151 8.98 19.79 4.76
CA LYS A 151 8.74 19.38 6.16
C LYS A 151 9.96 19.63 7.03
N ALA A 152 11.14 19.24 6.60
CA ALA A 152 12.37 19.36 7.37
C ALA A 152 12.79 20.84 7.60
N LYS A 153 12.52 21.73 6.63
CA LYS A 153 12.93 23.13 6.69
C LYS A 153 11.89 24.03 7.33
N TRP A 154 10.61 23.88 6.96
CA TRP A 154 9.52 24.77 7.35
C TRP A 154 8.40 24.10 8.17
N ASN A 155 8.56 22.84 8.53
CA ASN A 155 7.57 22.07 9.28
C ASN A 155 6.16 22.09 8.67
N THR A 156 6.09 22.05 7.33
CA THR A 156 4.83 22.00 6.58
C THR A 156 4.03 20.74 6.91
N ASN A 157 2.72 20.77 6.63
CA ASN A 157 1.88 19.57 6.75
C ASN A 157 2.23 18.56 5.65
N GLU A 158 2.92 17.48 6.03
CA GLU A 158 3.40 16.44 5.13
C GLU A 158 2.25 15.65 4.48
N THR A 159 1.15 15.44 5.21
CA THR A 159 -0.02 14.70 4.73
C THR A 159 -0.66 15.39 3.54
N LEU A 160 -0.97 16.68 3.67
CA LEU A 160 -1.55 17.48 2.58
C LEU A 160 -0.57 17.62 1.43
N PHE A 161 0.71 17.87 1.73
CA PHE A 161 1.70 18.08 0.68
C PHE A 161 1.89 16.80 -0.16
N THR A 162 2.06 15.65 0.48
CA THR A 162 2.23 14.37 -0.23
C THR A 162 0.98 13.97 -0.99
N LEU A 163 -0.21 14.26 -0.47
CA LEU A 163 -1.48 14.02 -1.18
C LEU A 163 -1.59 14.89 -2.45
N MET A 164 -1.25 16.19 -2.36
CA MET A 164 -1.25 17.07 -3.53
C MET A 164 -0.25 16.61 -4.60
N MET A 165 0.91 16.11 -4.17
CA MET A 165 1.90 15.55 -5.08
C MET A 165 1.36 14.33 -5.88
N ASN A 166 0.44 13.52 -5.32
CA ASN A 166 -0.22 12.45 -6.07
C ASN A 166 -1.04 13.00 -7.24
N TYR A 167 -1.85 14.04 -6.99
CA TYR A 167 -2.65 14.66 -8.05
C TYR A 167 -1.77 15.26 -9.15
N ILE A 168 -0.67 15.92 -8.78
CA ILE A 168 0.27 16.48 -9.74
C ILE A 168 0.90 15.34 -10.58
N ALA A 169 1.35 14.26 -9.96
CA ALA A 169 1.91 13.09 -10.65
C ALA A 169 0.91 12.52 -11.66
N THR A 170 -0.35 12.35 -11.24
CA THR A 170 -1.42 11.84 -12.11
C THR A 170 -1.63 12.73 -13.31
N GLN A 171 -1.64 14.08 -13.16
CA GLN A 171 -1.82 15.00 -14.27
C GLN A 171 -0.61 15.04 -15.22
N ILE A 172 0.62 14.92 -14.68
CA ILE A 172 1.82 14.79 -15.51
C ILE A 172 1.72 13.53 -16.39
N VAL A 173 1.37 12.39 -15.80
CA VAL A 173 1.22 11.14 -16.55
C VAL A 173 0.08 11.23 -17.55
N ALA A 174 -1.07 11.82 -17.19
CA ALA A 174 -2.18 12.05 -18.11
C ALA A 174 -1.76 12.85 -19.35
N TYR A 175 -1.00 13.95 -19.16
CA TYR A 175 -0.48 14.75 -20.24
C TYR A 175 0.41 13.93 -21.19
N PHE A 176 1.33 13.12 -20.65
CA PHE A 176 2.22 12.30 -21.48
C PHE A 176 1.50 11.11 -22.11
N CYS A 177 0.50 10.52 -21.44
CA CYS A 177 -0.38 9.53 -22.07
C CYS A 177 -1.09 10.09 -23.29
N TYR A 178 -1.57 11.33 -23.22
CA TYR A 178 -2.16 12.01 -24.38
C TYR A 178 -1.11 12.27 -25.47
N LYS A 179 0.08 12.80 -25.12
CA LYS A 179 1.14 13.13 -26.05
C LYS A 179 1.69 11.91 -26.81
N TRP A 180 1.81 10.77 -26.14
CA TRP A 180 2.33 9.50 -26.68
C TRP A 180 1.23 8.51 -27.06
N SER A 181 -0.02 8.96 -27.10
CA SER A 181 -1.17 8.09 -27.41
C SER A 181 -1.01 7.39 -28.76
N ASN A 182 -1.35 6.09 -28.77
CA ASN A 182 -1.40 5.28 -29.97
C ASN A 182 -2.68 4.42 -29.94
N PRO A 183 -3.65 4.64 -30.87
CA PRO A 183 -3.64 5.67 -31.92
C PRO A 183 -3.74 7.10 -31.35
N LYS A 184 -3.25 8.08 -32.11
CA LYS A 184 -3.25 9.50 -31.69
C LYS A 184 -4.66 9.96 -31.30
N GLY A 185 -4.77 10.63 -30.14
CA GLY A 185 -6.04 11.14 -29.61
C GLY A 185 -6.82 10.16 -28.74
N SER A 186 -6.38 8.90 -28.61
CA SER A 186 -7.05 7.90 -27.73
C SER A 186 -6.83 8.18 -26.24
N GLY A 187 -5.81 8.95 -25.87
CA GLY A 187 -5.40 9.14 -24.47
C GLY A 187 -4.71 7.94 -23.82
N HIS A 188 -4.48 6.86 -24.60
CA HIS A 188 -3.81 5.64 -24.14
C HIS A 188 -2.54 5.40 -24.95
N ILE A 189 -1.45 4.99 -24.27
CA ILE A 189 -0.17 4.70 -24.92
C ILE A 189 -0.21 3.34 -25.63
N GLY A 190 -1.07 2.42 -25.18
CA GLY A 190 -1.05 1.03 -25.60
C GLY A 190 0.11 0.26 -24.97
N VAL A 191 0.41 -0.93 -25.50
CA VAL A 191 1.52 -1.76 -25.03
C VAL A 191 2.82 -1.25 -25.63
N ILE A 192 3.75 -0.83 -24.78
CA ILE A 192 5.04 -0.25 -25.19
C ILE A 192 5.95 -1.39 -25.68
N ASN A 193 6.58 -1.20 -26.85
CA ASN A 193 7.52 -2.15 -27.45
C ASN A 193 6.93 -3.56 -27.64
N SER A 194 5.67 -3.67 -28.04
CA SER A 194 4.95 -4.95 -28.19
C SER A 194 5.59 -5.94 -29.19
N VAL A 195 6.42 -5.46 -30.11
CA VAL A 195 7.11 -6.31 -31.12
C VAL A 195 8.51 -6.69 -30.67
N SER A 196 9.29 -5.71 -30.14
CA SER A 196 10.68 -5.93 -29.75
C SER A 196 10.84 -6.46 -28.34
N HIS A 197 9.83 -6.28 -27.48
CA HIS A 197 9.84 -6.58 -26.03
C HIS A 197 11.00 -5.91 -25.27
N ASN A 198 11.64 -4.89 -25.86
CA ASN A 198 12.74 -4.16 -25.24
C ASN A 198 12.27 -3.37 -24.03
N GLY A 199 12.94 -3.62 -22.89
CA GLY A 199 12.57 -3.05 -21.60
C GLY A 199 11.53 -3.85 -20.81
N TRP A 200 11.04 -4.99 -21.34
CA TRP A 200 10.22 -5.92 -20.59
C TRP A 200 11.09 -6.80 -19.72
N LEU A 201 10.71 -6.98 -18.46
CA LEU A 201 11.43 -7.92 -17.60
C LEU A 201 11.32 -9.35 -18.18
N PRO A 202 12.44 -10.09 -18.25
CA PRO A 202 12.44 -11.42 -18.84
C PRO A 202 11.64 -12.41 -18.02
N SER A 203 10.90 -13.28 -18.68
CA SER A 203 10.27 -14.43 -18.05
C SER A 203 11.33 -15.42 -17.58
N LEU A 204 11.21 -15.90 -16.34
CA LEU A 204 12.08 -16.93 -15.78
C LEU A 204 11.31 -18.25 -15.65
N GLY A 205 11.90 -19.35 -16.14
CA GLY A 205 11.26 -20.67 -16.07
C GLY A 205 9.91 -20.77 -16.76
N GLY A 206 9.66 -19.96 -17.80
CA GLY A 206 8.38 -19.91 -18.51
C GLY A 206 7.25 -19.20 -17.73
N GLN A 207 7.60 -18.46 -16.66
CA GLN A 207 6.65 -17.67 -15.85
C GLN A 207 6.98 -16.20 -15.93
N ASP A 208 6.02 -15.40 -16.38
CA ASP A 208 6.22 -13.96 -16.63
C ASP A 208 6.43 -13.14 -15.35
N TYR A 209 5.86 -13.60 -14.23
CA TYR A 209 5.88 -12.83 -12.98
C TYR A 209 6.94 -13.26 -11.97
N LEU A 210 7.67 -14.34 -12.23
CA LEU A 210 8.60 -14.93 -11.26
C LEU A 210 9.71 -13.95 -10.88
N LEU A 211 10.26 -13.20 -11.84
CA LEU A 211 11.30 -12.21 -11.58
C LEU A 211 10.82 -11.07 -10.69
N ASN A 212 9.61 -10.56 -10.91
CA ASN A 212 9.00 -9.55 -10.05
C ASN A 212 8.87 -10.04 -8.61
N ILE A 213 8.38 -11.27 -8.43
CA ILE A 213 8.21 -11.88 -7.11
C ILE A 213 9.57 -12.03 -6.40
N LEU A 214 10.60 -12.48 -7.11
CA LEU A 214 11.95 -12.64 -6.56
C LEU A 214 12.57 -11.29 -6.15
N ILE A 215 12.42 -10.26 -6.98
CA ILE A 215 12.89 -8.91 -6.65
C ILE A 215 12.20 -8.40 -5.38
N VAL A 216 10.89 -8.56 -5.27
CA VAL A 216 10.15 -8.10 -4.08
C VAL A 216 10.50 -8.95 -2.85
N ALA A 217 10.73 -10.24 -3.01
CA ALA A 217 11.21 -11.09 -1.92
C ALA A 217 12.59 -10.62 -1.41
N ALA A 218 13.53 -10.32 -2.31
CA ALA A 218 14.82 -9.77 -1.96
C ALA A 218 14.70 -8.40 -1.26
N LEU A 219 13.83 -7.52 -1.76
CA LEU A 219 13.52 -6.23 -1.11
C LEU A 219 12.90 -6.42 0.28
N THR A 220 12.08 -7.45 0.47
CA THR A 220 11.49 -7.76 1.78
C THR A 220 12.56 -8.14 2.80
N VAL A 221 13.50 -9.00 2.40
CA VAL A 221 14.64 -9.38 3.25
C VAL A 221 15.53 -8.16 3.53
N PHE A 222 15.84 -7.36 2.51
CA PHE A 222 16.61 -6.13 2.65
C PHE A 222 15.94 -5.18 3.65
N MET A 223 14.65 -4.91 3.51
CA MET A 223 13.90 -4.01 4.40
C MET A 223 13.77 -4.56 5.81
N TYR A 224 13.65 -5.88 5.99
CA TYR A 224 13.66 -6.51 7.30
C TYR A 224 14.99 -6.26 8.01
N ILE A 225 16.12 -6.51 7.34
CA ILE A 225 17.46 -6.26 7.88
C ILE A 225 17.66 -4.77 8.16
N TYR A 226 17.30 -3.92 7.22
CA TYR A 226 17.43 -2.46 7.33
C TYR A 226 16.66 -1.90 8.54
N LEU A 227 15.40 -2.24 8.70
CA LEU A 227 14.57 -1.70 9.78
C LEU A 227 14.93 -2.24 11.15
N LYS A 228 15.49 -3.45 11.23
CA LYS A 228 15.77 -4.12 12.51
C LYS A 228 17.22 -3.95 12.98
N TYR A 229 18.18 -3.97 12.06
CA TYR A 229 19.62 -4.05 12.40
C TYR A 229 20.43 -2.84 11.97
N SER A 230 19.90 -1.92 11.15
CA SER A 230 20.69 -0.76 10.72
C SER A 230 20.62 0.39 11.73
N LYS A 231 21.65 1.22 11.75
CA LYS A 231 21.68 2.49 12.51
C LYS A 231 20.49 3.38 12.13
N HIS A 232 20.16 3.43 10.84
CA HIS A 232 18.99 4.18 10.33
C HIS A 232 17.66 3.66 10.88
N GLY A 233 17.46 2.33 10.91
CA GLY A 233 16.26 1.72 11.48
C GLY A 233 16.07 2.09 12.96
N TYR A 234 17.18 2.22 13.70
CA TYR A 234 17.18 2.72 15.07
C TYR A 234 16.79 4.21 15.11
N GLU A 235 17.49 5.07 14.34
CA GLU A 235 17.19 6.50 14.27
C GLU A 235 15.71 6.79 13.93
N LEU A 236 15.14 6.04 12.96
CA LEU A 236 13.72 6.11 12.59
C LEU A 236 12.79 5.80 13.76
N SER A 237 13.10 4.76 14.53
CA SER A 237 12.29 4.36 15.67
C SER A 237 12.31 5.43 16.77
N VAL A 238 13.48 5.98 17.07
CA VAL A 238 13.64 7.04 18.09
C VAL A 238 12.93 8.32 17.68
N VAL A 239 13.08 8.77 16.41
CA VAL A 239 12.37 9.94 15.88
C VAL A 239 10.86 9.71 15.92
N GLY A 240 10.41 8.49 15.58
CA GLY A 240 9.00 8.13 15.62
C GLY A 240 8.40 8.07 17.03
N GLU A 241 9.20 7.78 18.06
CA GLU A 241 8.74 7.85 19.44
C GLU A 241 8.63 9.30 19.91
N SER A 242 9.71 10.07 19.77
CA SER A 242 9.76 11.49 20.16
C SER A 242 10.87 12.23 19.42
N GLU A 243 10.51 13.23 18.63
CA GLU A 243 11.49 14.12 17.98
C GLU A 243 12.37 14.87 19.00
N ASN A 244 11.82 15.26 20.14
CA ASN A 244 12.56 15.97 21.17
C ASN A 244 13.61 15.08 21.80
N THR A 245 13.25 13.83 22.11
CA THR A 245 14.20 12.82 22.62
C THR A 245 15.32 12.56 21.61
N ALA A 246 14.96 12.41 20.33
CA ALA A 246 15.92 12.22 19.26
C ALA A 246 16.95 13.36 19.19
N ARG A 247 16.48 14.60 19.27
CA ARG A 247 17.35 15.79 19.29
C ARG A 247 18.25 15.84 20.53
N TYR A 248 17.73 15.46 21.69
CA TYR A 248 18.47 15.44 22.95
C TYR A 248 19.65 14.47 22.93
N ILE A 249 19.49 13.33 22.30
CA ILE A 249 20.58 12.33 22.13
C ILE A 249 21.45 12.56 20.89
N GLY A 250 21.31 13.74 20.22
CA GLY A 250 22.18 14.14 19.11
C GLY A 250 21.76 13.64 17.73
N ILE A 251 20.58 13.08 17.54
CA ILE A 251 20.06 12.66 16.22
C ILE A 251 19.58 13.89 15.46
N ASN A 252 20.08 14.07 14.24
CA ASN A 252 19.63 15.14 13.36
C ASN A 252 18.33 14.77 12.66
N VAL A 253 17.18 15.12 13.27
CA VAL A 253 15.83 14.79 12.78
C VAL A 253 15.61 15.22 11.34
N LYS A 254 16.11 16.41 10.90
CA LYS A 254 15.96 16.87 9.52
C LYS A 254 16.66 15.94 8.52
N LYS A 255 17.86 15.47 8.83
CA LYS A 255 18.59 14.50 7.99
C LYS A 255 17.88 13.15 7.96
N VAL A 256 17.33 12.71 9.09
CA VAL A 256 16.59 11.44 9.16
C VAL A 256 15.34 11.52 8.28
N ILE A 257 14.55 12.60 8.36
CA ILE A 257 13.36 12.81 7.50
C ILE A 257 13.75 12.74 6.02
N MET A 258 14.73 13.53 5.58
CA MET A 258 15.12 13.58 4.17
C MET A 258 15.63 12.23 3.64
N ARG A 259 16.49 11.54 4.39
CA ARG A 259 17.05 10.23 4.01
C ARG A 259 15.97 9.14 3.95
N THR A 260 15.06 9.16 4.91
CA THR A 260 13.96 8.21 4.97
C THR A 260 13.03 8.36 3.77
N MET A 261 12.69 9.59 3.44
CA MET A 261 11.81 9.86 2.31
C MET A 261 12.49 9.58 0.97
N LEU A 262 13.79 9.84 0.84
CA LEU A 262 14.57 9.42 -0.34
C LEU A 262 14.53 7.90 -0.52
N LEU A 263 14.73 7.13 0.56
CA LEU A 263 14.63 5.66 0.51
C LEU A 263 13.22 5.21 0.16
N SER A 264 12.20 5.79 0.82
CA SER A 264 10.79 5.49 0.54
C SER A 264 10.44 5.74 -0.93
N GLY A 265 10.81 6.92 -1.45
CA GLY A 265 10.60 7.28 -2.85
C GLY A 265 11.38 6.42 -3.84
N ALA A 266 12.62 6.06 -3.51
CA ALA A 266 13.44 5.15 -4.31
C ALA A 266 12.77 3.77 -4.46
N LEU A 267 12.26 3.21 -3.36
CA LEU A 267 11.52 1.95 -3.37
C LEU A 267 10.17 2.05 -4.11
N CYS A 268 9.46 3.17 -3.97
CA CYS A 268 8.28 3.46 -4.78
C CYS A 268 8.65 3.53 -6.28
N GLY A 269 9.80 4.14 -6.61
CA GLY A 269 10.31 4.16 -7.98
C GLY A 269 10.54 2.77 -8.54
N VAL A 270 11.19 1.89 -7.78
CA VAL A 270 11.34 0.46 -8.15
C VAL A 270 9.98 -0.20 -8.36
N THR A 271 9.00 0.09 -7.50
CA THR A 271 7.65 -0.45 -7.68
C THR A 271 7.04 0.02 -9.01
N GLY A 272 7.20 1.28 -9.37
CA GLY A 272 6.77 1.82 -10.66
C GLY A 272 7.43 1.12 -11.85
N LEU A 273 8.73 0.83 -11.76
CA LEU A 273 9.44 0.03 -12.75
C LEU A 273 8.84 -1.37 -12.88
N LEU A 274 8.59 -2.06 -11.76
CA LEU A 274 8.00 -3.40 -11.78
C LEU A 274 6.59 -3.42 -12.38
N PHE A 275 5.79 -2.36 -12.18
CA PHE A 275 4.49 -2.22 -12.84
C PHE A 275 4.64 -2.13 -14.35
N VAL A 276 5.45 -1.17 -14.83
CA VAL A 276 5.55 -0.85 -16.25
C VAL A 276 6.35 -1.89 -17.02
N SER A 277 7.49 -2.31 -16.50
CA SER A 277 8.38 -3.25 -17.19
C SER A 277 8.02 -4.72 -16.95
N GLY A 278 7.41 -5.03 -15.79
CA GLY A 278 7.21 -6.40 -15.35
C GLY A 278 5.77 -6.91 -15.36
N THR A 279 4.76 -6.03 -15.50
CA THR A 279 3.36 -6.45 -15.40
C THR A 279 2.51 -5.91 -16.55
N ASP A 280 2.40 -4.58 -16.64
CA ASP A 280 1.40 -3.95 -17.50
C ASP A 280 1.94 -3.62 -18.90
N HIS A 281 3.25 -3.48 -19.03
CA HIS A 281 3.96 -3.07 -20.24
C HIS A 281 3.40 -1.79 -20.88
N THR A 282 2.76 -0.99 -20.07
CA THR A 282 2.16 0.30 -20.41
C THR A 282 2.15 1.21 -19.19
N ILE A 283 1.78 2.47 -19.39
CA ILE A 283 1.50 3.39 -18.30
C ILE A 283 0.19 4.11 -18.51
N ALA A 284 -0.58 4.24 -17.45
CA ALA A 284 -1.81 5.00 -17.37
C ALA A 284 -1.88 5.71 -16.01
N THR A 285 -2.78 6.64 -15.86
CA THR A 285 -2.98 7.39 -14.61
C THR A 285 -3.35 6.51 -13.41
N ASN A 286 -3.91 5.33 -13.68
CA ASN A 286 -4.34 4.34 -12.70
C ASN A 286 -3.42 3.11 -12.62
N THR A 287 -2.21 3.14 -13.17
CA THR A 287 -1.27 2.00 -13.17
C THR A 287 -1.00 1.47 -11.75
N VAL A 288 -0.86 2.34 -10.76
CA VAL A 288 -0.66 1.93 -9.35
C VAL A 288 -1.96 1.46 -8.71
N GLY A 289 -3.12 1.97 -9.17
CA GLY A 289 -4.46 1.46 -8.84
C GLY A 289 -4.84 1.60 -7.37
N GLY A 290 -4.46 2.70 -6.70
CA GLY A 290 -4.78 2.95 -5.29
C GLY A 290 -3.97 2.12 -4.29
N ARG A 291 -3.00 1.33 -4.78
CA ARG A 291 -2.16 0.48 -3.91
C ARG A 291 -1.29 1.29 -2.95
N GLY A 292 -0.99 2.55 -3.25
CA GLY A 292 -0.33 3.47 -2.32
C GLY A 292 -1.12 3.67 -1.02
N PHE A 293 -2.43 3.81 -1.12
CA PHE A 293 -3.30 3.94 0.06
C PHE A 293 -3.47 2.60 0.80
N THR A 294 -3.70 1.52 0.05
CA THR A 294 -3.82 0.17 0.63
C THR A 294 -2.52 -0.26 1.34
N ALA A 295 -1.37 0.13 0.82
CA ALA A 295 -0.06 -0.14 1.41
C ALA A 295 0.12 0.46 2.81
N ILE A 296 -0.48 1.63 3.07
CA ILE A 296 -0.49 2.23 4.39
C ILE A 296 -1.19 1.31 5.38
N MET A 297 -2.37 0.80 5.01
CA MET A 297 -3.14 -0.15 5.85
C MET A 297 -2.37 -1.43 6.11
N VAL A 298 -1.73 -2.01 5.08
CA VAL A 298 -0.86 -3.20 5.22
C VAL A 298 0.25 -2.94 6.23
N SER A 299 0.95 -1.81 6.12
CA SER A 299 2.07 -1.46 7.00
C SER A 299 1.63 -1.31 8.46
N TRP A 300 0.49 -0.67 8.70
CA TRP A 300 -0.08 -0.48 10.04
C TRP A 300 -0.55 -1.80 10.64
N LEU A 301 -1.27 -2.61 9.87
CA LEU A 301 -1.77 -3.92 10.31
C LEU A 301 -0.62 -4.87 10.67
N ALA A 302 0.48 -4.80 9.92
CA ALA A 302 1.70 -5.55 10.18
C ALA A 302 2.60 -4.92 11.26
N LYS A 303 2.19 -3.83 11.91
CA LYS A 303 3.00 -3.09 12.89
C LYS A 303 4.41 -2.77 12.39
N PHE A 304 4.52 -2.38 11.12
CA PHE A 304 5.76 -2.03 10.44
C PHE A 304 6.81 -3.16 10.38
N ASN A 305 6.38 -4.41 10.50
CA ASN A 305 7.27 -5.58 10.39
C ASN A 305 7.13 -6.22 9.00
N PRO A 306 8.21 -6.22 8.17
CA PRO A 306 8.16 -6.76 6.81
C PRO A 306 7.71 -8.23 6.71
N ALA A 307 8.04 -9.07 7.70
CA ALA A 307 7.61 -10.47 7.71
C ALA A 307 6.08 -10.61 7.86
N TYR A 308 5.46 -9.81 8.74
CA TYR A 308 4.00 -9.81 8.89
C TYR A 308 3.29 -9.13 7.72
N MET A 309 3.97 -8.22 7.00
CA MET A 309 3.42 -7.55 5.81
C MET A 309 3.14 -8.55 4.67
N ILE A 310 3.88 -9.64 4.57
CA ILE A 310 3.59 -10.71 3.61
C ILE A 310 2.19 -11.28 3.85
N LEU A 311 1.87 -11.61 5.11
CA LEU A 311 0.58 -12.19 5.49
C LEU A 311 -0.56 -11.19 5.32
N THR A 312 -0.36 -9.92 5.71
CA THR A 312 -1.39 -8.88 5.58
C THR A 312 -1.64 -8.50 4.14
N SER A 313 -0.60 -8.43 3.31
CA SER A 313 -0.74 -8.22 1.86
C SER A 313 -1.46 -9.39 1.19
N LEU A 314 -1.11 -10.64 1.57
CA LEU A 314 -1.77 -11.83 1.04
C LEU A 314 -3.26 -11.82 1.35
N LEU A 315 -3.62 -11.49 2.59
CA LEU A 315 -5.01 -11.43 3.02
C LEU A 315 -5.82 -10.42 2.18
N ILE A 316 -5.30 -9.21 2.04
CA ILE A 316 -5.98 -8.14 1.30
C ILE A 316 -6.11 -8.51 -0.19
N VAL A 317 -5.02 -8.96 -0.82
CA VAL A 317 -5.04 -9.33 -2.25
C VAL A 317 -5.92 -10.54 -2.52
N PHE A 318 -5.96 -11.51 -1.59
CA PHE A 318 -6.86 -12.66 -1.68
C PHE A 318 -8.33 -12.22 -1.79
N PHE A 319 -8.75 -11.33 -0.90
CA PHE A 319 -10.13 -10.82 -0.93
C PHE A 319 -10.40 -9.92 -2.15
N GLN A 320 -9.45 -9.09 -2.55
CA GLN A 320 -9.59 -8.27 -3.78
C GLN A 320 -9.78 -9.16 -5.03
N LYS A 321 -8.97 -10.22 -5.18
CA LYS A 321 -9.13 -11.15 -6.31
C LYS A 321 -10.43 -11.94 -6.24
N GLY A 322 -10.83 -12.34 -5.04
CA GLY A 322 -12.12 -12.98 -4.81
C GLY A 322 -13.31 -12.07 -5.16
N ALA A 323 -13.24 -10.81 -4.74
CA ALA A 323 -14.30 -9.82 -5.02
C ALA A 323 -14.45 -9.54 -6.53
N ILE A 324 -13.34 -9.42 -7.27
CA ILE A 324 -13.37 -9.30 -8.74
C ILE A 324 -14.04 -10.54 -9.38
N GLN A 325 -13.79 -11.74 -8.86
CA GLN A 325 -14.44 -12.95 -9.38
C GLN A 325 -15.95 -12.96 -9.12
N ILE A 326 -16.40 -12.45 -7.97
CA ILE A 326 -17.84 -12.30 -7.68
C ILE A 326 -18.49 -11.42 -8.73
N SER A 327 -17.93 -10.24 -8.98
CA SER A 327 -18.45 -9.31 -9.99
C SER A 327 -18.54 -9.97 -11.37
N THR A 328 -17.49 -10.68 -11.78
CA THR A 328 -17.45 -11.36 -13.08
C THR A 328 -18.42 -12.54 -13.17
N SER A 329 -18.51 -13.37 -12.12
CA SER A 329 -19.35 -14.59 -12.16
C SER A 329 -20.84 -14.30 -12.03
N LEU A 330 -21.20 -13.24 -11.32
CA LEU A 330 -22.58 -12.83 -11.11
C LEU A 330 -23.04 -11.71 -12.07
N GLY A 331 -22.19 -11.28 -12.99
CA GLY A 331 -22.48 -10.19 -13.94
C GLY A 331 -22.69 -8.83 -13.26
N LEU A 332 -22.07 -8.61 -12.10
CA LEU A 332 -22.19 -7.38 -11.33
C LEU A 332 -21.14 -6.35 -11.74
N ASN A 333 -21.39 -5.09 -11.42
CA ASN A 333 -20.44 -4.02 -11.66
C ASN A 333 -19.20 -4.16 -10.74
N ASP A 334 -18.04 -3.72 -11.22
CA ASP A 334 -16.76 -3.69 -10.47
C ASP A 334 -16.90 -2.96 -9.11
N SER A 335 -17.76 -1.95 -9.02
CA SER A 335 -18.09 -1.26 -7.77
C SER A 335 -18.60 -2.19 -6.67
N PHE A 336 -19.22 -3.32 -7.01
CA PHE A 336 -19.64 -4.31 -6.02
C PHE A 336 -18.42 -5.01 -5.39
N ALA A 337 -17.41 -5.33 -6.19
CA ALA A 337 -16.15 -5.87 -5.69
C ALA A 337 -15.45 -4.90 -4.71
N ASP A 338 -15.50 -3.60 -5.02
CA ASP A 338 -14.93 -2.56 -4.15
C ASP A 338 -15.69 -2.44 -2.83
N ILE A 339 -17.04 -2.55 -2.85
CA ILE A 339 -17.85 -2.56 -1.63
C ILE A 339 -17.47 -3.75 -0.74
N ILE A 340 -17.45 -4.97 -1.29
CA ILE A 340 -17.09 -6.18 -0.54
C ILE A 340 -15.66 -6.06 0.04
N THR A 341 -14.73 -5.62 -0.77
CA THR A 341 -13.34 -5.37 -0.34
C THR A 341 -13.28 -4.32 0.77
N GLY A 342 -14.01 -3.22 0.62
CA GLY A 342 -14.09 -2.14 1.62
C GLY A 342 -14.64 -2.62 2.97
N ILE A 343 -15.71 -3.43 2.96
CA ILE A 343 -16.29 -4.03 4.17
C ILE A 343 -15.26 -4.90 4.87
N ILE A 344 -14.59 -5.79 4.15
CA ILE A 344 -13.60 -6.71 4.73
C ILE A 344 -12.44 -5.92 5.35
N ILE A 345 -11.91 -4.95 4.63
CA ILE A 345 -10.82 -4.08 5.12
C ILE A 345 -11.27 -3.31 6.36
N PHE A 346 -12.48 -2.76 6.37
CA PHE A 346 -13.03 -2.03 7.52
C PHE A 346 -13.05 -2.89 8.79
N PHE A 347 -13.53 -4.12 8.70
CA PHE A 347 -13.57 -5.03 9.86
C PHE A 347 -12.16 -5.46 10.30
N ILE A 348 -11.25 -5.68 9.36
CA ILE A 348 -9.85 -6.02 9.68
C ILE A 348 -9.18 -4.87 10.44
N ILE A 349 -9.34 -3.63 9.97
CA ILE A 349 -8.80 -2.44 10.68
C ILE A 349 -9.50 -2.26 12.02
N GLY A 350 -10.82 -2.42 12.06
CA GLY A 350 -11.61 -2.35 13.29
C GLY A 350 -11.13 -3.35 14.35
N SER A 351 -10.66 -4.52 13.96
CA SER A 351 -10.10 -5.51 14.89
C SER A 351 -8.89 -4.97 15.67
N GLU A 352 -8.03 -4.16 15.07
CA GLU A 352 -6.88 -3.55 15.74
C GLU A 352 -7.31 -2.56 16.83
N PHE A 353 -8.45 -1.88 16.64
CA PHE A 353 -9.01 -1.05 17.71
C PHE A 353 -9.35 -1.90 18.95
N PHE A 354 -10.04 -3.04 18.78
CA PHE A 354 -10.40 -3.92 19.88
C PHE A 354 -9.20 -4.66 20.51
N ILE A 355 -8.12 -4.83 19.75
CA ILE A 355 -6.86 -5.35 20.28
C ILE A 355 -6.16 -4.32 21.17
N ASN A 356 -6.11 -3.06 20.74
CA ASN A 356 -5.37 -2.01 21.44
C ASN A 356 -6.16 -1.30 22.52
N TYR A 357 -7.49 -1.29 22.44
CA TYR A 357 -8.40 -0.60 23.36
C TYR A 357 -9.48 -1.54 23.89
N SER A 358 -9.95 -1.27 25.11
CA SER A 358 -11.14 -1.89 25.69
C SER A 358 -12.21 -0.84 25.94
N VAL A 359 -13.44 -1.16 25.57
CA VAL A 359 -14.61 -0.34 25.89
C VAL A 359 -15.12 -0.82 27.26
N LYS A 360 -15.02 0.04 28.27
CA LYS A 360 -15.60 -0.21 29.59
C LYS A 360 -16.90 0.58 29.70
N PHE A 361 -17.98 -0.12 29.95
CA PHE A 361 -19.25 0.51 30.26
C PHE A 361 -19.26 0.99 31.70
N ARG A 362 -19.97 2.07 31.98
CA ARG A 362 -20.16 2.62 33.33
C ARG A 362 -20.79 1.53 34.21
N SER A 363 -20.05 1.06 35.22
CA SER A 363 -20.63 0.19 36.25
C SER A 363 -21.59 0.99 37.11
N LYS A 364 -22.76 0.43 37.41
CA LYS A 364 -23.74 1.03 38.35
C LYS A 364 -23.31 0.98 39.82
N GLU A 365 -22.12 0.43 40.11
CA GLU A 365 -21.62 0.22 41.48
C GLU A 365 -20.72 1.36 41.96
N ALA A 366 -21.27 2.56 42.05
CA ALA A 366 -20.63 3.63 42.83
C ALA A 366 -21.73 4.43 43.55
N LYS A 367 -22.58 3.72 44.31
CA LYS A 367 -23.42 4.26 45.36
C LYS A 367 -23.45 3.22 46.48
N ALA A 368 -22.43 3.22 47.29
CA ALA A 368 -22.45 2.75 48.65
C ALA A 368 -21.55 3.69 49.48
#